data_47e2c77c79c18212c60a5f8c559c524c
#
_entry.id   47e2c77c79c18212c60a5f8c559c524c
#
_cell.length_a   1.000
_cell.length_b   1.000
_cell.length_c   1.000
_cell.angle_alpha   90.00
_cell.angle_beta   90.00
_cell.angle_gamma   90.00
#
_symmetry.space_group_name_H-M   'P 1'
#
loop_
_entity.id
_entity.type
_entity.pdbx_description
1 polymer ?
#
loop_
_entity_poly.entity_id
_entity_poly.type
_entity_poly.pdbx_seq_one_letter_code
_entity_poly.pdbx_strand_id
1 'polypeptide(L)'
;KQFHDVSYRWLDKKKEPVWINCRGQVIADEDGTAHFLIGCINEIGERQKADNISGLLGASSLYELVKDYNDNFPKGFFMRLGIDNFGAVNGNLGMQYGDHILKSVAGCIQDALNSGQRLFRVVADEFMIVDLTGGTVKEAVELYKSIRNAIDHFIEKNKYKAVFTISAGILNTESLYGGYDAVLKLSEFALNEVKERGKNSYY
;
A
#
# COMPACT_ATOMS: atom_id res chain seq x y z
N LYS A 1 -11.54 12.57 -35.16
CA LYS A 1 -10.28 12.63 -34.40
C LYS A 1 -9.92 11.21 -34.00
N GLN A 2 -8.84 10.67 -34.57
CA GLN A 2 -8.33 9.37 -34.13
C GLN A 2 -7.47 9.61 -32.88
N PHE A 3 -7.85 8.97 -31.80
CA PHE A 3 -7.14 8.98 -30.53
C PHE A 3 -6.49 7.61 -30.34
N HIS A 4 -5.21 7.60 -29.98
CA HIS A 4 -4.44 6.41 -29.67
C HIS A 4 -4.19 6.36 -28.17
N ASP A 5 -4.57 5.26 -27.52
CA ASP A 5 -4.30 5.00 -26.10
C ASP A 5 -4.08 3.49 -25.94
N VAL A 6 -2.83 3.08 -25.92
CA VAL A 6 -2.45 1.66 -25.90
C VAL A 6 -1.33 1.44 -24.90
N SER A 7 -1.47 0.38 -24.10
CA SER A 7 -0.43 -0.09 -23.21
C SER A 7 0.21 -1.36 -23.75
N TYR A 8 1.54 -1.41 -23.79
CA TYR A 8 2.30 -2.57 -24.25
C TYR A 8 3.65 -2.67 -23.54
N ARG A 9 4.33 -3.81 -23.69
CA ARG A 9 5.65 -4.04 -23.12
C ARG A 9 6.74 -3.56 -24.06
N TRP A 10 7.68 -2.83 -23.49
CA TRP A 10 8.92 -2.41 -24.14
C TRP A 10 10.11 -3.05 -23.41
N LEU A 11 11.28 -3.13 -24.04
CA LEU A 11 12.50 -3.56 -23.38
C LEU A 11 13.33 -2.34 -22.98
N ASP A 12 13.73 -2.26 -21.72
CA ASP A 12 14.61 -1.23 -21.22
C ASP A 12 16.08 -1.42 -21.72
N LYS A 13 17.00 -0.56 -21.28
CA LYS A 13 18.42 -0.64 -21.64
C LYS A 13 19.10 -1.95 -21.15
N LYS A 14 18.52 -2.61 -20.13
CA LYS A 14 18.99 -3.89 -19.60
C LYS A 14 18.31 -5.08 -20.27
N LYS A 15 17.46 -4.85 -21.27
CA LYS A 15 16.60 -5.82 -21.96
C LYS A 15 15.55 -6.45 -21.04
N GLU A 16 15.16 -5.75 -19.98
CA GLU A 16 14.06 -6.16 -19.13
C GLU A 16 12.74 -5.56 -19.64
N PRO A 17 11.62 -6.32 -19.58
CA PRO A 17 10.33 -5.85 -20.07
C PRO A 17 9.75 -4.82 -19.11
N VAL A 18 9.52 -3.61 -19.60
CA VAL A 18 8.81 -2.55 -18.90
C VAL A 18 7.48 -2.28 -19.59
N TRP A 19 6.44 -1.99 -18.83
CA TRP A 19 5.17 -1.58 -19.39
C TRP A 19 5.19 -0.09 -19.70
N ILE A 20 4.72 0.27 -20.88
CA ILE A 20 4.52 1.64 -21.29
C ILE A 20 3.07 1.88 -21.73
N ASN A 21 2.59 3.09 -21.49
CA ASN A 21 1.35 3.60 -22.07
C ASN A 21 1.69 4.70 -23.07
N CYS A 22 1.25 4.50 -24.28
CA CYS A 22 1.39 5.47 -25.37
C CYS A 22 0.04 6.10 -25.66
N ARG A 23 -0.05 7.40 -25.45
CA ARG A 23 -1.24 8.21 -25.79
C ARG A 23 -0.88 9.21 -26.86
N GLY A 24 -1.71 9.30 -27.88
CA GLY A 24 -1.47 10.24 -28.96
C GLY A 24 -2.72 10.63 -29.73
N GLN A 25 -2.63 11.73 -30.43
CA GLN A 25 -3.67 12.24 -31.31
C GLN A 25 -3.05 12.64 -32.65
N VAL A 26 -3.70 12.22 -33.73
CA VAL A 26 -3.37 12.67 -35.06
C VAL A 26 -3.96 14.06 -35.30
N ILE A 27 -3.13 14.98 -35.76
CA ILE A 27 -3.54 16.28 -36.28
C ILE A 27 -3.57 16.18 -37.80
N ALA A 28 -4.75 16.33 -38.38
CA ALA A 28 -5.00 16.32 -39.81
C ALA A 28 -5.54 17.68 -40.25
N ASP A 29 -5.39 17.99 -41.55
CA ASP A 29 -6.01 19.15 -42.18
C ASP A 29 -7.53 18.93 -42.42
N GLU A 30 -8.18 19.89 -43.08
CA GLU A 30 -9.60 19.88 -43.36
C GLU A 30 -9.98 18.72 -44.31
N ASP A 31 -9.05 18.27 -45.15
CA ASP A 31 -9.24 17.15 -46.11
C ASP A 31 -8.99 15.78 -45.43
N GLY A 32 -8.61 15.74 -44.16
CA GLY A 32 -8.33 14.52 -43.40
C GLY A 32 -6.92 13.97 -43.59
N THR A 33 -6.04 14.68 -44.29
CA THR A 33 -4.63 14.28 -44.44
C THR A 33 -3.86 14.49 -43.12
N ALA A 34 -3.27 13.42 -42.60
CA ALA A 34 -2.51 13.44 -41.37
C ALA A 34 -1.17 14.13 -41.58
N HIS A 35 -0.89 15.21 -40.81
CA HIS A 35 0.37 15.94 -40.87
C HIS A 35 1.26 15.69 -39.67
N PHE A 36 0.67 15.55 -38.49
CA PHE A 36 1.41 15.35 -37.23
C PHE A 36 0.75 14.32 -36.35
N LEU A 37 1.57 13.59 -35.62
CA LEU A 37 1.17 12.79 -34.46
C LEU A 37 1.79 13.44 -33.22
N ILE A 38 0.94 13.92 -32.31
CA ILE A 38 1.36 14.43 -31.03
C ILE A 38 0.97 13.43 -29.96
N GLY A 39 1.93 13.01 -29.14
CA GLY A 39 1.65 12.06 -28.09
C GLY A 39 2.69 12.09 -26.98
N CYS A 40 2.38 11.35 -25.93
CA CYS A 40 3.29 11.08 -24.83
C CYS A 40 3.42 9.59 -24.60
N ILE A 41 4.60 9.15 -24.20
CA ILE A 41 4.88 7.79 -23.77
C ILE A 41 5.22 7.87 -22.29
N ASN A 42 4.42 7.18 -21.48
CA ASN A 42 4.65 7.09 -20.05
C ASN A 42 5.06 5.66 -19.73
N GLU A 43 6.13 5.50 -18.99
CA GLU A 43 6.46 4.21 -18.40
C GLU A 43 5.41 3.87 -17.34
N ILE A 44 4.71 2.74 -17.53
CA ILE A 44 3.82 2.15 -16.52
C ILE A 44 4.73 1.32 -15.59
N GLY A 45 5.68 1.98 -14.98
CA GLY A 45 6.62 1.34 -14.09
C GLY A 45 6.11 1.28 -12.65
N GLU A 46 7.02 0.96 -11.74
CA GLU A 46 6.74 0.88 -10.29
C GLU A 46 6.08 2.14 -9.72
N ARG A 47 6.29 3.30 -10.33
CA ARG A 47 5.64 4.56 -9.92
C ARG A 47 4.12 4.58 -10.09
N GLN A 48 3.56 3.80 -11.04
CA GLN A 48 2.09 3.67 -11.17
C GLN A 48 1.52 2.57 -10.27
N LYS A 49 2.37 1.72 -9.69
CA LYS A 49 1.97 0.77 -8.65
C LYS A 49 1.91 1.44 -7.27
N ALA A 50 2.48 2.63 -7.15
CA ALA A 50 2.46 3.41 -5.92
C ALA A 50 1.15 4.18 -5.78
N ASP A 51 0.60 4.15 -4.60
CA ASP A 51 -0.58 4.93 -4.23
C ASP A 51 -0.25 6.44 -4.22
N ASN A 52 -1.08 7.23 -4.88
CA ASN A 52 -0.83 8.67 -5.07
C ASN A 52 -0.86 9.49 -3.77
N ILE A 53 -1.49 8.98 -2.71
CA ILE A 53 -1.62 9.68 -1.42
C ILE A 53 -0.44 9.31 -0.52
N SER A 54 -0.22 8.02 -0.30
CA SER A 54 0.82 7.54 0.61
C SER A 54 2.19 7.38 -0.05
N GLY A 55 2.25 7.24 -1.37
CA GLY A 55 3.46 6.91 -2.11
C GLY A 55 3.89 5.44 -1.98
N LEU A 56 3.13 4.62 -1.27
CA LEU A 56 3.42 3.21 -1.03
C LEU A 56 2.98 2.32 -2.20
N LEU A 57 3.66 1.19 -2.36
CA LEU A 57 3.21 0.14 -3.26
C LEU A 57 1.88 -0.45 -2.78
N GLY A 58 1.01 -0.83 -3.73
CA GLY A 58 -0.32 -1.36 -3.44
C GLY A 58 -0.40 -2.89 -3.36
N ALA A 59 -1.65 -3.39 -3.27
CA ALA A 59 -1.97 -4.82 -3.19
C ALA A 59 -1.39 -5.65 -4.35
N SER A 60 -1.30 -5.10 -5.55
CA SER A 60 -0.68 -5.79 -6.71
C SER A 60 0.79 -6.10 -6.47
N SER A 61 1.53 -5.18 -5.83
CA SER A 61 2.93 -5.39 -5.51
C SER A 61 3.12 -6.36 -4.34
N LEU A 62 2.17 -6.38 -3.39
CA LEU A 62 2.13 -7.39 -2.35
C LEU A 62 1.88 -8.79 -2.94
N TYR A 63 0.94 -8.90 -3.89
CA TYR A 63 0.70 -10.15 -4.63
C TYR A 63 1.96 -10.65 -5.34
N GLU A 64 2.64 -9.77 -6.08
CA GLU A 64 3.89 -10.13 -6.77
C GLU A 64 4.99 -10.59 -5.81
N LEU A 65 5.03 -10.04 -4.59
CA LEU A 65 5.99 -10.45 -3.57
C LEU A 65 5.73 -11.86 -3.04
N VAL A 66 4.47 -12.27 -2.91
CA VAL A 66 4.10 -13.49 -2.16
C VAL A 66 3.53 -14.62 -3.03
N LYS A 67 3.21 -14.37 -4.31
CA LYS A 67 2.51 -15.30 -5.20
C LYS A 67 3.17 -16.68 -5.35
N ASP A 68 4.49 -16.74 -5.22
CA ASP A 68 5.26 -17.97 -5.46
C ASP A 68 5.46 -18.81 -4.19
N TYR A 69 5.08 -18.29 -3.02
CA TYR A 69 5.31 -19.00 -1.75
C TYR A 69 4.25 -20.05 -1.43
N ASN A 70 3.01 -19.91 -1.93
CA ASN A 70 1.88 -20.81 -1.66
C ASN A 70 1.77 -21.18 -0.16
N ASP A 71 2.21 -22.39 0.21
CA ASP A 71 2.16 -22.92 1.58
C ASP A 71 3.54 -22.90 2.29
N ASN A 72 4.57 -22.36 1.64
CA ASN A 72 5.95 -22.35 2.13
C ASN A 72 6.50 -20.94 2.25
N PHE A 73 5.90 -20.14 3.11
CA PHE A 73 6.45 -18.83 3.41
C PHE A 73 7.78 -18.94 4.16
N PRO A 74 8.79 -18.11 3.83
CA PRO A 74 9.93 -17.93 4.70
C PRO A 74 9.49 -17.51 6.10
N LYS A 75 10.28 -17.85 7.11
CA LYS A 75 10.00 -17.45 8.49
C LYS A 75 9.86 -15.93 8.59
N GLY A 76 8.80 -15.48 9.27
CA GLY A 76 8.49 -14.06 9.40
C GLY A 76 7.07 -13.80 9.86
N PHE A 77 6.57 -12.62 9.49
CA PHE A 77 5.21 -12.22 9.82
C PHE A 77 4.59 -11.32 8.75
N PHE A 78 3.26 -11.31 8.73
CA PHE A 78 2.45 -10.28 8.10
C PHE A 78 1.72 -9.50 9.19
N MET A 79 1.72 -8.17 9.09
CA MET A 79 0.98 -7.31 10.01
C MET A 79 0.09 -6.36 9.21
N ARG A 80 -1.23 -6.56 9.29
CA ARG A 80 -2.21 -5.66 8.70
C ARG A 80 -2.59 -4.60 9.71
N LEU A 81 -2.37 -3.35 9.37
CA LEU A 81 -2.64 -2.17 10.18
C LEU A 81 -3.83 -1.41 9.60
N GLY A 82 -4.71 -0.91 10.45
CA GLY A 82 -5.82 -0.05 10.02
C GLY A 82 -5.95 1.17 10.93
N ILE A 83 -6.24 2.33 10.33
CA ILE A 83 -6.52 3.56 11.09
C ILE A 83 -7.95 3.46 11.65
N ASP A 84 -8.05 3.53 12.97
CA ASP A 84 -9.34 3.45 13.62
C ASP A 84 -10.17 4.73 13.42
N ASN A 85 -11.46 4.56 13.14
CA ASN A 85 -12.42 5.66 12.94
C ASN A 85 -12.08 6.59 11.75
N PHE A 86 -11.30 6.13 10.77
CA PHE A 86 -10.88 6.96 9.63
C PHE A 86 -12.04 7.53 8.82
N GLY A 87 -13.14 6.78 8.67
CA GLY A 87 -14.36 7.28 8.04
C GLY A 87 -14.95 8.49 8.76
N ALA A 88 -14.91 8.52 10.10
CA ALA A 88 -15.37 9.67 10.89
C ALA A 88 -14.42 10.89 10.74
N VAL A 89 -13.12 10.65 10.59
CA VAL A 89 -12.15 11.71 10.27
C VAL A 89 -12.50 12.38 8.94
N ASN A 90 -12.73 11.58 7.89
CA ASN A 90 -13.15 12.10 6.57
C ASN A 90 -14.48 12.82 6.61
N GLY A 91 -15.47 12.28 7.33
CA GLY A 91 -16.80 12.86 7.45
C GLY A 91 -16.82 14.21 8.19
N ASN A 92 -15.98 14.34 9.23
CA ASN A 92 -15.97 15.55 10.08
C ASN A 92 -15.01 16.62 9.57
N LEU A 93 -13.90 16.26 8.96
CA LEU A 93 -12.79 17.16 8.63
C LEU A 93 -12.49 17.25 7.12
N GLY A 94 -13.16 16.43 6.32
CA GLY A 94 -13.02 16.38 4.86
C GLY A 94 -11.91 15.47 4.37
N MET A 95 -12.02 15.06 3.10
CA MET A 95 -11.12 14.09 2.47
C MET A 95 -9.65 14.55 2.40
N GLN A 96 -9.41 15.84 2.14
CA GLN A 96 -8.03 16.38 2.10
C GLN A 96 -7.30 16.23 3.44
N TYR A 97 -8.06 16.38 4.54
CA TYR A 97 -7.51 16.15 5.87
C TYR A 97 -7.21 14.66 6.11
N GLY A 98 -8.10 13.77 5.68
CA GLY A 98 -7.87 12.32 5.71
C GLY A 98 -6.66 11.90 4.88
N ASP A 99 -6.49 12.46 3.69
CA ASP A 99 -5.31 12.19 2.84
C ASP A 99 -4.00 12.62 3.52
N HIS A 100 -4.03 13.77 4.22
CA HIS A 100 -2.89 14.20 5.02
C HIS A 100 -2.58 13.24 6.18
N ILE A 101 -3.60 12.76 6.89
CA ILE A 101 -3.46 11.74 7.96
C ILE A 101 -2.87 10.44 7.36
N LEU A 102 -3.42 9.94 6.26
CA LEU A 102 -2.93 8.73 5.57
C LEU A 102 -1.45 8.82 5.23
N LYS A 103 -1.05 9.93 4.63
CA LYS A 103 0.35 10.19 4.27
C LYS A 103 1.26 10.22 5.49
N SER A 104 0.80 10.86 6.55
CA SER A 104 1.58 11.01 7.78
C SER A 104 1.72 9.69 8.55
N VAL A 105 0.62 8.92 8.65
CA VAL A 105 0.64 7.58 9.24
C VAL A 105 1.56 6.65 8.45
N ALA A 106 1.49 6.68 7.10
CA ALA A 106 2.41 5.93 6.25
C ALA A 106 3.88 6.28 6.54
N GLY A 107 4.19 7.57 6.71
CA GLY A 107 5.53 8.03 7.12
C GLY A 107 5.96 7.50 8.48
N CYS A 108 5.10 7.61 9.51
CA CYS A 108 5.39 7.08 10.85
C CYS A 108 5.65 5.56 10.83
N ILE A 109 4.88 4.80 10.03
CA ILE A 109 5.10 3.36 9.88
C ILE A 109 6.45 3.12 9.19
N GLN A 110 6.71 3.80 8.08
CA GLN A 110 7.92 3.60 7.28
C GLN A 110 9.20 3.91 8.07
N ASP A 111 9.18 4.95 8.90
CA ASP A 111 10.31 5.35 9.76
C ASP A 111 10.59 4.33 10.88
N ALA A 112 9.59 3.52 11.26
CA ALA A 112 9.74 2.48 12.28
C ALA A 112 10.27 1.14 11.72
N LEU A 113 10.25 0.95 10.38
CA LEU A 113 10.66 -0.30 9.74
C LEU A 113 12.18 -0.45 9.68
N ASN A 114 12.64 -1.71 9.78
CA ASN A 114 14.01 -2.08 9.44
C ASN A 114 14.15 -2.43 7.94
N SER A 115 15.38 -2.63 7.48
CA SER A 115 15.70 -2.90 6.07
C SER A 115 15.14 -4.23 5.52
N GLY A 116 14.76 -5.16 6.39
CA GLY A 116 14.16 -6.46 6.01
C GLY A 116 12.65 -6.40 5.84
N GLN A 117 12.02 -5.31 6.25
CA GLN A 117 10.57 -5.14 6.27
C GLN A 117 10.10 -4.28 5.11
N ARG A 118 8.92 -4.61 4.57
CA ARG A 118 8.30 -3.89 3.46
C ARG A 118 6.90 -3.43 3.86
N LEU A 119 6.52 -2.23 3.40
CA LEU A 119 5.23 -1.61 3.65
C LEU A 119 4.44 -1.48 2.35
N PHE A 120 3.17 -1.88 2.41
CA PHE A 120 2.20 -1.75 1.32
C PHE A 120 0.95 -1.06 1.83
N ARG A 121 0.26 -0.32 0.95
CA ARG A 121 -1.11 0.11 1.18
C ARG A 121 -2.05 -0.86 0.50
N VAL A 122 -2.85 -1.61 1.28
CA VAL A 122 -3.66 -2.71 0.74
C VAL A 122 -5.01 -2.19 0.24
N VAL A 123 -5.71 -1.44 1.07
CA VAL A 123 -7.02 -0.86 0.74
C VAL A 123 -7.33 0.32 1.66
N ALA A 124 -7.92 1.37 1.12
CA ALA A 124 -8.43 2.54 1.87
C ALA A 124 -7.44 3.07 2.93
N ASP A 125 -7.69 2.83 4.21
CA ASP A 125 -6.90 3.23 5.37
C ASP A 125 -6.09 2.08 5.99
N GLU A 126 -5.88 1.00 5.21
CA GLU A 126 -5.20 -0.20 5.70
C GLU A 126 -3.86 -0.44 5.01
N PHE A 127 -2.89 -0.78 5.81
CA PHE A 127 -1.51 -1.03 5.41
C PHE A 127 -1.11 -2.48 5.73
N MET A 128 -0.14 -3.02 5.02
CA MET A 128 0.45 -4.33 5.28
C MET A 128 1.96 -4.19 5.43
N ILE A 129 2.47 -4.60 6.59
CA ILE A 129 3.90 -4.82 6.80
C ILE A 129 4.20 -6.29 6.56
N VAL A 130 5.26 -6.55 5.82
CA VAL A 130 5.74 -7.90 5.50
C VAL A 130 7.18 -8.04 5.94
N ASP A 131 7.45 -9.02 6.78
CA ASP A 131 8.78 -9.49 7.14
C ASP A 131 8.91 -10.97 6.75
N LEU A 132 9.78 -11.28 5.81
CA LEU A 132 10.11 -12.65 5.39
C LEU A 132 11.61 -12.94 5.59
N THR A 133 12.23 -12.23 6.54
CA THR A 133 13.68 -12.31 6.81
C THR A 133 14.01 -12.98 8.13
N GLY A 134 13.03 -13.62 8.76
CA GLY A 134 13.18 -14.35 10.01
C GLY A 134 12.56 -13.68 11.23
N GLY A 135 11.78 -12.61 11.01
CA GLY A 135 11.09 -11.88 12.07
C GLY A 135 10.15 -12.78 12.89
N THR A 136 10.02 -12.50 14.17
CA THR A 136 9.17 -13.23 15.11
C THR A 136 7.91 -12.45 15.43
N VAL A 137 6.87 -13.13 15.94
CA VAL A 137 5.65 -12.48 16.45
C VAL A 137 5.98 -11.48 17.58
N LYS A 138 6.97 -11.78 18.42
CA LYS A 138 7.40 -10.84 19.47
C LYS A 138 7.93 -9.55 18.88
N GLU A 139 8.76 -9.64 17.85
CA GLU A 139 9.28 -8.46 17.14
C GLU A 139 8.17 -7.70 16.42
N ALA A 140 7.19 -8.40 15.84
CA ALA A 140 6.01 -7.77 15.26
C ALA A 140 5.21 -6.96 16.30
N VAL A 141 5.03 -7.51 17.50
CA VAL A 141 4.34 -6.82 18.61
C VAL A 141 5.13 -5.59 19.07
N GLU A 142 6.45 -5.68 19.20
CA GLU A 142 7.28 -4.52 19.56
C GLU A 142 7.27 -3.45 18.47
N LEU A 143 7.29 -3.86 17.21
CA LEU A 143 7.12 -2.95 16.07
C LEU A 143 5.77 -2.24 16.11
N TYR A 144 4.66 -2.96 16.35
CA TYR A 144 3.34 -2.35 16.52
C TYR A 144 3.35 -1.28 17.63
N LYS A 145 3.92 -1.59 18.79
CA LYS A 145 4.01 -0.63 19.91
C LYS A 145 4.81 0.61 19.55
N SER A 146 5.92 0.43 18.83
CA SER A 146 6.75 1.53 18.33
C SER A 146 5.97 2.43 17.37
N ILE A 147 5.26 1.83 16.39
CA ILE A 147 4.41 2.55 15.43
C ILE A 147 3.31 3.32 16.16
N ARG A 148 2.60 2.66 17.10
CA ARG A 148 1.55 3.31 17.88
C ARG A 148 2.07 4.53 18.62
N ASN A 149 3.20 4.40 19.34
CA ASN A 149 3.81 5.50 20.07
C ASN A 149 4.25 6.65 19.13
N ALA A 150 4.77 6.34 17.93
CA ALA A 150 5.12 7.35 16.94
C ALA A 150 3.90 8.12 16.44
N ILE A 151 2.76 7.42 16.22
CA ILE A 151 1.50 8.03 15.83
C ILE A 151 0.92 8.89 16.97
N ASP A 152 0.92 8.40 18.20
CA ASP A 152 0.45 9.17 19.37
C ASP A 152 1.26 10.47 19.50
N HIS A 153 2.59 10.39 19.42
CA HIS A 153 3.46 11.56 19.43
C HIS A 153 3.19 12.53 18.26
N PHE A 154 2.95 11.99 17.07
CA PHE A 154 2.60 12.78 15.89
C PHE A 154 1.29 13.55 16.10
N ILE A 155 0.26 12.91 16.67
CA ILE A 155 -1.04 13.53 16.98
C ILE A 155 -0.85 14.66 18.00
N GLU A 156 -0.14 14.42 19.09
CA GLU A 156 0.14 15.40 20.14
C GLU A 156 0.91 16.61 19.62
N LYS A 157 2.01 16.37 18.89
CA LYS A 157 2.88 17.42 18.34
C LYS A 157 2.12 18.35 17.41
N ASN A 158 1.23 17.82 16.58
CA ASN A 158 0.49 18.60 15.59
C ASN A 158 -0.85 19.12 16.11
N LYS A 159 -1.22 18.82 17.36
CA LYS A 159 -2.48 19.24 18.01
C LYS A 159 -3.69 18.90 17.16
N TYR A 160 -3.72 17.69 16.58
CA TYR A 160 -4.84 17.27 15.75
C TYR A 160 -6.14 17.23 16.54
N LYS A 161 -7.20 17.79 15.96
CA LYS A 161 -8.55 17.79 16.56
C LYS A 161 -9.24 16.41 16.49
N ALA A 162 -8.81 15.57 15.54
CA ALA A 162 -9.34 14.22 15.40
C ALA A 162 -8.48 13.24 16.19
N VAL A 163 -9.10 12.56 17.14
CA VAL A 163 -8.47 11.43 17.81
C VAL A 163 -8.71 10.20 16.94
N PHE A 164 -7.64 9.68 16.39
CA PHE A 164 -7.62 8.37 15.72
C PHE A 164 -6.55 7.51 16.37
N THR A 165 -6.71 6.22 16.28
CA THR A 165 -5.75 5.22 16.77
C THR A 165 -5.43 4.25 15.65
N ILE A 166 -4.59 3.26 15.91
CA ILE A 166 -4.24 2.22 14.96
C ILE A 166 -4.43 0.84 15.59
N SER A 167 -5.04 -0.05 14.83
CA SER A 167 -5.23 -1.46 15.20
C SER A 167 -4.41 -2.36 14.29
N ALA A 168 -3.98 -3.54 14.78
CA ALA A 168 -3.18 -4.47 14.01
C ALA A 168 -3.64 -5.92 14.12
N GLY A 169 -3.71 -6.61 12.97
CA GLY A 169 -3.78 -8.07 12.88
C GLY A 169 -2.42 -8.64 12.48
N ILE A 170 -1.87 -9.56 13.27
CA ILE A 170 -0.53 -10.15 13.08
C ILE A 170 -0.66 -11.63 12.75
N LEU A 171 -0.02 -12.07 11.67
CA LEU A 171 0.05 -13.47 11.25
C LEU A 171 1.49 -13.96 11.30
N ASN A 172 1.70 -15.12 11.93
CA ASN A 172 2.96 -15.84 11.84
C ASN A 172 2.99 -16.66 10.54
N THR A 173 4.06 -16.54 9.77
CA THR A 173 4.22 -17.29 8.52
C THR A 173 4.35 -18.81 8.73
N GLU A 174 4.87 -19.26 9.86
CA GLU A 174 5.06 -20.70 10.17
C GLU A 174 3.76 -21.50 10.22
N SER A 175 2.63 -20.83 10.46
CA SER A 175 1.28 -21.46 10.51
C SER A 175 0.36 -20.99 9.39
N LEU A 176 0.91 -20.36 8.36
CA LEU A 176 0.15 -19.79 7.27
C LEU A 176 0.17 -20.69 6.03
N TYR A 177 -1.01 -21.12 5.60
CA TYR A 177 -1.25 -21.96 4.42
C TYR A 177 -2.26 -21.28 3.49
N GLY A 178 -2.15 -21.50 2.18
CA GLY A 178 -3.10 -20.98 1.18
C GLY A 178 -2.66 -19.68 0.49
N GLY A 179 -1.37 -19.38 0.51
CA GLY A 179 -0.77 -18.33 -0.31
C GLY A 179 -1.32 -16.92 -0.05
N TYR A 180 -1.37 -16.10 -1.10
CA TYR A 180 -1.81 -14.70 -1.02
C TYR A 180 -3.22 -14.51 -0.47
N ASP A 181 -4.16 -15.37 -0.88
CA ASP A 181 -5.56 -15.27 -0.44
C ASP A 181 -5.72 -15.51 1.05
N ALA A 182 -4.93 -16.44 1.60
CA ALA A 182 -4.91 -16.70 3.04
C ALA A 182 -4.30 -15.51 3.80
N VAL A 183 -3.21 -14.92 3.30
CA VAL A 183 -2.62 -13.70 3.88
C VAL A 183 -3.68 -12.60 4.00
N LEU A 184 -4.42 -12.32 2.92
CA LEU A 184 -5.44 -11.27 2.93
C LEU A 184 -6.58 -11.58 3.90
N LYS A 185 -7.19 -12.77 3.79
CA LYS A 185 -8.36 -13.17 4.60
C LYS A 185 -8.04 -13.23 6.08
N LEU A 186 -6.94 -13.89 6.45
CA LEU A 186 -6.59 -14.08 7.86
C LEU A 186 -6.11 -12.78 8.49
N SER A 187 -5.36 -11.94 7.78
CA SER A 187 -4.95 -10.64 8.30
C SER A 187 -6.14 -9.68 8.47
N GLU A 188 -7.12 -9.73 7.56
CA GLU A 188 -8.35 -8.97 7.69
C GLU A 188 -9.19 -9.44 8.88
N PHE A 189 -9.35 -10.75 9.02
CA PHE A 189 -10.03 -11.34 10.19
C PHE A 189 -9.37 -10.90 11.50
N ALA A 190 -8.04 -11.04 11.61
CA ALA A 190 -7.29 -10.63 12.78
C ALA A 190 -7.45 -9.13 13.10
N LEU A 191 -7.41 -8.26 12.08
CA LEU A 191 -7.62 -6.82 12.27
C LEU A 191 -9.05 -6.51 12.73
N ASN A 192 -10.06 -7.18 12.15
CA ASN A 192 -11.46 -6.97 12.52
C ASN A 192 -11.73 -7.41 13.97
N GLU A 193 -11.14 -8.53 14.42
CA GLU A 193 -11.21 -8.96 15.82
C GLU A 193 -10.73 -7.86 16.79
N VAL A 194 -9.64 -7.16 16.45
CA VAL A 194 -9.15 -6.03 17.25
C VAL A 194 -10.13 -4.87 17.23
N LYS A 195 -10.64 -4.53 16.05
CA LYS A 195 -11.58 -3.41 15.87
C LYS A 195 -12.89 -3.64 16.68
N GLU A 196 -13.37 -4.89 16.76
CA GLU A 196 -14.55 -5.28 17.54
C GLU A 196 -14.29 -5.28 19.04
N ARG A 197 -13.07 -5.64 19.50
CA ARG A 197 -12.69 -5.69 20.91
C ARG A 197 -12.29 -4.36 21.52
N GLY A 198 -12.47 -3.24 20.82
CA GLY A 198 -12.26 -1.89 21.36
C GLY A 198 -11.15 -1.09 20.68
N LYS A 199 -10.54 -1.61 19.62
CA LYS A 199 -9.51 -0.91 18.81
C LYS A 199 -8.22 -0.62 19.57
N ASN A 200 -7.30 0.15 18.95
CA ASN A 200 -6.02 0.58 19.56
C ASN A 200 -5.21 -0.55 20.19
N SER A 201 -5.18 -1.71 19.54
CA SER A 201 -4.55 -2.94 20.02
C SER A 201 -4.12 -3.82 18.84
N TYR A 202 -3.68 -5.03 19.16
CA TYR A 202 -3.29 -6.04 18.17
C TYR A 202 -3.87 -7.42 18.53
N TYR A 203 -3.94 -8.28 17.52
CA TYR A 203 -4.36 -9.68 17.64
C TYR A 203 -3.38 -10.59 16.89
#